data_ee6fc0e401cbe03a315aa13267c0e273
#
_entry.id   ee6fc0e401cbe03a315aa13267c0e273
#
_cell.length_a   1.000
_cell.length_b   1.000
_cell.length_c   1.000
_cell.angle_alpha   90.00
_cell.angle_beta   90.00
_cell.angle_gamma   90.00
#
_symmetry.space_group_name_H-M   'P 1'
#
loop_
_entity.id
_entity.type
_entity.pdbx_description
1 polymer ?
#
loop_
_entity_poly.entity_id
_entity_poly.type
_entity_poly.pdbx_seq_one_letter_code
_entity_poly.pdbx_strand_id
1 'polypeptide(L)'
;GKTHLMHSIAHFIQSNNPDVKILYVSSETFTNELIEAIRNGNNTAMTKFREKYRNIDVLLIDDIQFIIGKESTQEEFFHTFNELYLAKKQIVISSDKPPKDMETLEERIRSRFECGLTADIGSPDYETRMAILRRKEEMDNFHLDDEILKYIATNIKSNIRELEGALNKLL
;
A
#
# COMPACT_ATOMS: atom_id res chain seq x y z
N GLY A 1 4.51 8.35 0.91
CA GLY A 1 4.38 8.20 -0.51
C GLY A 1 3.83 6.88 -1.03
N LYS A 2 4.11 5.72 -0.37
CA LYS A 2 3.69 4.39 -0.86
C LYS A 2 2.18 4.27 -1.09
N THR A 3 1.39 4.55 -0.08
CA THR A 3 -0.09 4.49 -0.15
C THR A 3 -0.65 5.39 -1.25
N HIS A 4 -0.13 6.60 -1.38
CA HIS A 4 -0.54 7.53 -2.44
C HIS A 4 -0.25 6.98 -3.83
N LEU A 5 0.93 6.38 -4.02
CA LEU A 5 1.30 5.73 -5.28
C LEU A 5 0.41 4.52 -5.58
N MET A 6 0.06 3.72 -4.56
CA MET A 6 -0.87 2.58 -4.71
C MET A 6 -2.24 3.05 -5.23
N HIS A 7 -2.80 4.11 -4.64
CA HIS A 7 -4.05 4.71 -5.11
C HIS A 7 -3.93 5.26 -6.54
N SER A 8 -2.81 5.92 -6.86
CA SER A 8 -2.56 6.43 -8.21
C SER A 8 -2.52 5.31 -9.26
N ILE A 9 -1.89 4.18 -8.93
CA ILE A 9 -1.87 2.98 -9.79
C ILE A 9 -3.31 2.46 -10.00
N ALA A 10 -4.10 2.33 -8.94
CA ALA A 10 -5.47 1.87 -9.03
C ALA A 10 -6.31 2.79 -9.93
N HIS A 11 -6.23 4.11 -9.73
CA HIS A 11 -6.93 5.08 -10.55
C HIS A 11 -6.49 5.07 -12.02
N PHE A 12 -5.19 4.94 -12.27
CA PHE A 12 -4.67 4.84 -13.63
C PHE A 12 -5.23 3.61 -14.36
N ILE A 13 -5.21 2.45 -13.70
CA ILE A 13 -5.74 1.21 -14.30
C ILE A 13 -7.24 1.35 -14.56
N GLN A 14 -8.01 1.85 -13.58
CA GLN A 14 -9.46 2.04 -13.71
C GLN A 14 -9.83 3.01 -14.82
N SER A 15 -9.07 4.09 -14.99
CA SER A 15 -9.31 5.08 -16.05
C SER A 15 -9.04 4.54 -17.45
N ASN A 16 -8.04 3.65 -17.58
CA ASN A 16 -7.70 3.04 -18.87
C ASN A 16 -8.55 1.81 -19.20
N ASN A 17 -9.08 1.14 -18.21
CA ASN A 17 -9.90 -0.06 -18.38
C ASN A 17 -10.97 -0.15 -17.28
N PRO A 18 -12.17 0.44 -17.50
CA PRO A 18 -13.23 0.54 -16.50
C PRO A 18 -13.78 -0.82 -16.01
N ASP A 19 -13.66 -1.88 -16.83
CA ASP A 19 -14.21 -3.20 -16.52
C ASP A 19 -13.30 -4.04 -15.62
N VAL A 20 -12.08 -3.57 -15.35
CA VAL A 20 -11.11 -4.28 -14.50
C VAL A 20 -11.55 -4.24 -13.05
N LYS A 21 -11.61 -5.41 -12.42
CA LYS A 21 -11.93 -5.55 -10.99
C LYS A 21 -10.65 -5.31 -10.17
N ILE A 22 -10.62 -4.16 -9.50
CA ILE A 22 -9.49 -3.74 -8.66
C ILE A 22 -9.89 -3.85 -7.19
N LEU A 23 -9.05 -4.48 -6.38
CA LEU A 23 -9.18 -4.49 -4.93
C LEU A 23 -7.93 -3.85 -4.30
N TYR A 24 -8.13 -2.73 -3.61
CA TYR A 24 -7.13 -2.14 -2.72
C TYR A 24 -7.49 -2.45 -1.27
N VAL A 25 -6.52 -2.93 -0.50
CA VAL A 25 -6.72 -3.29 0.90
C VAL A 25 -5.39 -3.19 1.66
N SER A 26 -5.45 -2.84 2.96
CA SER A 26 -4.29 -3.01 3.83
C SER A 26 -4.14 -4.47 4.25
N SER A 27 -2.93 -4.91 4.54
CA SER A 27 -2.70 -6.26 5.04
C SER A 27 -3.32 -6.48 6.43
N GLU A 28 -3.53 -5.41 7.19
CA GLU A 28 -4.27 -5.43 8.45
C GLU A 28 -5.75 -5.73 8.22
N THR A 29 -6.39 -5.07 7.24
CA THR A 29 -7.77 -5.34 6.86
C THR A 29 -7.94 -6.79 6.37
N PHE A 30 -7.04 -7.26 5.51
CA PHE A 30 -7.01 -8.66 5.08
C PHE A 30 -6.97 -9.62 6.27
N THR A 31 -6.09 -9.37 7.24
CA THR A 31 -5.96 -10.18 8.45
C THR A 31 -7.23 -10.17 9.29
N ASN A 32 -7.84 -9.01 9.50
CA ASN A 32 -9.04 -8.88 10.32
C ASN A 32 -10.24 -9.59 9.65
N GLU A 33 -10.42 -9.43 8.36
CA GLU A 33 -11.47 -10.13 7.61
C GLU A 33 -11.27 -11.66 7.62
N LEU A 34 -10.02 -12.13 7.54
CA LEU A 34 -9.70 -13.55 7.68
C LEU A 34 -10.08 -14.07 9.08
N ILE A 35 -9.70 -13.33 10.13
CA ILE A 35 -10.02 -13.70 11.50
C ILE A 35 -11.55 -13.77 11.70
N GLU A 36 -12.30 -12.82 11.18
CA GLU A 36 -13.76 -12.82 11.22
C GLU A 36 -14.36 -14.02 10.49
N ALA A 37 -13.85 -14.33 9.30
CA ALA A 37 -14.31 -15.49 8.52
C ALA A 37 -14.03 -16.81 9.25
N ILE A 38 -12.89 -16.94 9.95
CA ILE A 38 -12.57 -18.12 10.76
C ILE A 38 -13.47 -18.20 12.00
N ARG A 39 -13.65 -17.08 12.72
CA ARG A 39 -14.49 -17.02 13.94
C ARG A 39 -15.95 -17.36 13.69
N ASN A 40 -16.47 -16.99 12.53
CA ASN A 40 -17.84 -17.32 12.15
C ASN A 40 -18.06 -18.85 11.99
N GLY A 41 -16.98 -19.66 11.96
CA GLY A 41 -17.02 -21.12 11.99
C GLY A 41 -17.81 -21.77 10.85
N ASN A 42 -18.16 -21.00 9.84
CA ASN A 42 -19.05 -21.36 8.75
C ASN A 42 -18.26 -21.41 7.45
N ASN A 43 -18.30 -22.54 6.75
CA ASN A 43 -17.63 -22.68 5.46
C ASN A 43 -18.03 -21.59 4.46
N THR A 44 -19.25 -21.07 4.57
CA THR A 44 -19.73 -19.97 3.72
C THR A 44 -18.94 -18.67 3.93
N ALA A 45 -18.55 -18.35 5.15
CA ALA A 45 -17.78 -17.14 5.45
C ALA A 45 -16.37 -17.20 4.82
N MET A 46 -15.70 -18.35 4.94
CA MET A 46 -14.40 -18.56 4.30
C MET A 46 -14.50 -18.57 2.78
N THR A 47 -15.54 -19.15 2.23
CA THR A 47 -15.78 -19.13 0.77
C THR A 47 -15.96 -17.70 0.27
N LYS A 48 -16.79 -16.88 0.94
CA LYS A 48 -16.97 -15.46 0.58
C LYS A 48 -15.69 -14.66 0.69
N PHE A 49 -14.89 -14.90 1.74
CA PHE A 49 -13.57 -14.26 1.90
C PHE A 49 -12.66 -14.58 0.70
N ARG A 50 -12.55 -15.86 0.33
CA ARG A 50 -11.72 -16.31 -0.79
C ARG A 50 -12.25 -15.77 -2.12
N GLU A 51 -13.53 -15.76 -2.35
CA GLU A 51 -14.16 -15.18 -3.55
C GLU A 51 -13.83 -13.68 -3.67
N LYS A 52 -13.91 -12.94 -2.58
CA LYS A 52 -13.56 -11.50 -2.57
C LYS A 52 -12.14 -11.23 -3.04
N TYR A 53 -11.16 -12.01 -2.57
CA TYR A 53 -9.74 -11.78 -2.82
C TYR A 53 -9.20 -12.47 -4.08
N ARG A 54 -9.89 -13.47 -4.61
CA ARG A 54 -9.41 -14.28 -5.72
C ARG A 54 -10.14 -14.04 -7.04
N ASN A 55 -11.36 -13.46 -7.00
CA ASN A 55 -12.14 -13.12 -8.20
C ASN A 55 -11.94 -11.66 -8.64
N ILE A 56 -10.69 -11.21 -8.69
CA ILE A 56 -10.29 -9.87 -9.07
C ILE A 56 -9.21 -9.92 -10.14
N ASP A 57 -9.01 -8.81 -10.82
CA ASP A 57 -7.99 -8.68 -11.87
C ASP A 57 -6.72 -8.01 -11.35
N VAL A 58 -6.87 -7.12 -10.36
CA VAL A 58 -5.76 -6.39 -9.74
C VAL A 58 -5.93 -6.39 -8.23
N LEU A 59 -4.93 -6.91 -7.52
CA LEU A 59 -4.83 -6.85 -6.07
C LEU A 59 -3.74 -5.85 -5.67
N LEU A 60 -4.12 -4.82 -4.90
CA LEU A 60 -3.17 -3.91 -4.27
C LEU A 60 -3.23 -4.12 -2.76
N ILE A 61 -2.14 -4.61 -2.18
CA ILE A 61 -2.01 -4.80 -0.72
C ILE A 61 -0.99 -3.82 -0.16
N ASP A 62 -1.46 -2.97 0.74
CA ASP A 62 -0.63 -1.99 1.42
C ASP A 62 -0.10 -2.53 2.75
N ASP A 63 1.15 -2.15 3.06
CA ASP A 63 1.83 -2.44 4.32
C ASP A 63 1.90 -3.94 4.66
N ILE A 64 2.43 -4.75 3.74
CA ILE A 64 2.48 -6.22 3.88
C ILE A 64 3.25 -6.69 5.12
N GLN A 65 4.12 -5.88 5.70
CA GLN A 65 4.87 -6.22 6.91
C GLN A 65 3.98 -6.57 8.11
N PHE A 66 2.72 -6.16 8.13
CA PHE A 66 1.79 -6.49 9.22
C PHE A 66 1.33 -7.95 9.26
N ILE A 67 1.58 -8.74 8.21
CA ILE A 67 1.35 -10.20 8.27
C ILE A 67 2.54 -10.96 8.89
N ILE A 68 3.67 -10.31 9.08
CA ILE A 68 4.86 -10.93 9.66
C ILE A 68 4.54 -11.46 11.07
N GLY A 69 4.92 -12.71 11.34
CA GLY A 69 4.63 -13.39 12.62
C GLY A 69 3.20 -13.90 12.78
N LYS A 70 2.36 -13.81 11.75
CA LYS A 70 0.97 -14.31 11.75
C LYS A 70 0.84 -15.49 10.78
N GLU A 71 1.21 -16.69 11.23
CA GLU A 71 1.30 -17.88 10.38
C GLU A 71 0.04 -18.16 9.55
N SER A 72 -1.13 -18.22 10.20
CA SER A 72 -2.40 -18.48 9.50
C SER A 72 -2.73 -17.42 8.45
N THR A 73 -2.36 -16.15 8.70
CA THR A 73 -2.56 -15.06 7.73
C THR A 73 -1.57 -15.19 6.57
N GLN A 74 -0.31 -15.54 6.85
CA GLN A 74 0.69 -15.78 5.81
C GLN A 74 0.29 -16.93 4.90
N GLU A 75 -0.23 -18.02 5.47
CA GLU A 75 -0.70 -19.18 4.71
C GLU A 75 -1.86 -18.81 3.76
N GLU A 76 -2.91 -18.17 4.26
CA GLU A 76 -4.05 -17.78 3.42
C GLU A 76 -3.66 -16.71 2.38
N PHE A 77 -2.76 -15.79 2.76
CA PHE A 77 -2.19 -14.83 1.83
C PHE A 77 -1.39 -15.50 0.72
N PHE A 78 -0.54 -16.49 1.05
CA PHE A 78 0.20 -17.25 0.07
C PHE A 78 -0.72 -17.95 -0.94
N HIS A 79 -1.78 -18.58 -0.47
CA HIS A 79 -2.75 -19.22 -1.36
C HIS A 79 -3.44 -18.22 -2.28
N THR A 80 -3.85 -17.07 -1.73
CA THR A 80 -4.46 -15.98 -2.52
C THR A 80 -3.49 -15.44 -3.58
N PHE A 81 -2.25 -15.15 -3.17
CA PHE A 81 -1.20 -14.69 -4.07
C PHE A 81 -0.95 -15.70 -5.20
N ASN A 82 -0.78 -16.97 -4.84
CA ASN A 82 -0.46 -18.02 -5.79
C ASN A 82 -1.58 -18.25 -6.82
N GLU A 83 -2.82 -18.21 -6.40
CA GLU A 83 -3.98 -18.33 -7.28
C GLU A 83 -4.06 -17.18 -8.27
N LEU A 84 -3.90 -15.93 -7.82
CA LEU A 84 -3.86 -14.76 -8.68
C LEU A 84 -2.65 -14.78 -9.64
N TYR A 85 -1.49 -15.18 -9.14
CA TYR A 85 -0.27 -15.29 -9.94
C TYR A 85 -0.41 -16.32 -11.07
N LEU A 86 -0.94 -17.50 -10.79
CA LEU A 86 -1.19 -18.54 -11.78
C LEU A 86 -2.25 -18.12 -12.81
N ALA A 87 -3.25 -17.35 -12.38
CA ALA A 87 -4.25 -16.76 -13.26
C ALA A 87 -3.75 -15.53 -14.03
N LYS A 88 -2.45 -15.18 -13.91
CA LYS A 88 -1.81 -14.01 -14.55
C LYS A 88 -2.49 -12.68 -14.20
N LYS A 89 -3.02 -12.57 -12.99
CA LYS A 89 -3.57 -11.32 -12.46
C LYS A 89 -2.46 -10.42 -11.95
N GLN A 90 -2.71 -9.12 -11.91
CA GLN A 90 -1.74 -8.15 -11.41
C GLN A 90 -1.79 -8.09 -9.88
N ILE A 91 -0.63 -8.14 -9.25
CA ILE A 91 -0.48 -7.96 -7.81
C ILE A 91 0.51 -6.81 -7.58
N VAL A 92 0.14 -5.88 -6.72
CA VAL A 92 0.98 -4.76 -6.27
C VAL A 92 1.04 -4.78 -4.75
N ILE A 93 2.24 -4.78 -4.21
CA ILE A 93 2.46 -4.90 -2.76
C ILE A 93 3.34 -3.74 -2.31
N SER A 94 2.97 -3.09 -1.22
CA SER A 94 3.83 -2.12 -0.55
C SER A 94 4.39 -2.67 0.76
N SER A 95 5.57 -2.20 1.14
CA SER A 95 6.22 -2.53 2.41
C SER A 95 7.12 -1.39 2.87
N ASP A 96 7.43 -1.36 4.16
CA ASP A 96 8.46 -0.49 4.75
C ASP A 96 9.85 -1.12 4.69
N LYS A 97 9.96 -2.40 4.29
CA LYS A 97 11.21 -3.16 4.16
C LYS A 97 11.24 -3.93 2.85
N PRO A 98 12.42 -4.14 2.27
CA PRO A 98 12.58 -5.07 1.16
C PRO A 98 12.34 -6.52 1.61
N PRO A 99 11.95 -7.44 0.70
CA PRO A 99 11.66 -8.83 1.05
C PRO A 99 12.78 -9.55 1.81
N LYS A 100 14.04 -9.27 1.47
CA LYS A 100 15.23 -9.85 2.12
C LYS A 100 15.35 -9.53 3.60
N ASP A 101 14.79 -8.42 4.06
CA ASP A 101 14.86 -7.95 5.46
C ASP A 101 13.62 -8.38 6.27
N MET A 102 12.74 -9.20 5.68
CA MET A 102 11.56 -9.78 6.34
C MET A 102 11.90 -11.17 6.90
N GLU A 103 12.66 -11.20 7.99
CA GLU A 103 13.26 -12.45 8.55
C GLU A 103 12.23 -13.53 8.91
N THR A 104 11.06 -13.13 9.40
CA THR A 104 10.00 -14.07 9.84
C THR A 104 8.90 -14.27 8.80
N LEU A 105 9.09 -13.76 7.59
CA LEU A 105 8.22 -14.08 6.46
C LEU A 105 8.61 -15.46 5.92
N GLU A 106 7.63 -16.32 5.68
CA GLU A 106 7.88 -17.63 5.09
C GLU A 106 8.66 -17.51 3.78
N GLU A 107 9.69 -18.35 3.63
CA GLU A 107 10.61 -18.31 2.49
C GLU A 107 9.89 -18.42 1.15
N ARG A 108 8.83 -19.22 1.08
CA ARG A 108 8.01 -19.37 -0.14
C ARG A 108 7.32 -18.05 -0.55
N ILE A 109 6.92 -17.21 0.40
CA ILE A 109 6.31 -15.89 0.14
C ILE A 109 7.41 -14.89 -0.25
N ARG A 110 8.51 -14.87 0.50
CA ARG A 110 9.66 -14.00 0.22
C ARG A 110 10.21 -14.22 -1.19
N SER A 111 10.42 -15.47 -1.57
CA SER A 111 10.87 -15.84 -2.92
C SER A 111 9.92 -15.33 -4.03
N ARG A 112 8.60 -15.36 -3.80
CA ARG A 112 7.62 -14.81 -4.73
C ARG A 112 7.73 -13.29 -4.88
N PHE A 113 7.96 -12.58 -3.78
CA PHE A 113 8.15 -11.13 -3.82
C PHE A 113 9.43 -10.75 -4.57
N GLU A 114 10.51 -11.49 -4.38
CA GLU A 114 11.79 -11.28 -5.05
C GLU A 114 11.75 -11.57 -6.56
N CYS A 115 10.84 -12.43 -7.01
CA CYS A 115 10.64 -12.69 -8.44
C CYS A 115 9.93 -11.55 -9.18
N GLY A 116 9.32 -10.60 -8.47
CA GLY A 116 8.61 -9.45 -9.03
C GLY A 116 9.53 -8.24 -9.26
N LEU A 117 8.96 -7.20 -9.87
CA LEU A 117 9.61 -5.91 -9.97
C LEU A 117 9.62 -5.23 -8.58
N THR A 118 10.80 -5.00 -8.05
CA THR A 118 10.98 -4.24 -6.81
C THR A 118 11.38 -2.80 -7.13
N ALA A 119 10.60 -1.83 -6.66
CA ALA A 119 10.88 -0.41 -6.77
C ALA A 119 11.08 0.21 -5.39
N ASP A 120 12.21 0.88 -5.20
CA ASP A 120 12.47 1.64 -3.98
C ASP A 120 11.88 3.04 -4.06
N ILE A 121 11.23 3.47 -2.98
CA ILE A 121 10.66 4.81 -2.84
C ILE A 121 11.41 5.53 -1.73
N GLY A 122 12.44 6.29 -2.13
CA GLY A 122 13.24 7.10 -1.22
C GLY A 122 12.49 8.29 -0.62
N SER A 123 13.13 8.94 0.34
CA SER A 123 12.65 10.22 0.87
C SER A 123 12.70 11.29 -0.21
N PRO A 124 11.73 12.21 -0.28
CA PRO A 124 11.72 13.28 -1.26
C PRO A 124 12.91 14.24 -1.07
N ASP A 125 13.52 14.66 -2.16
CA ASP A 125 14.52 15.72 -2.15
C ASP A 125 13.88 17.10 -1.84
N TYR A 126 14.71 18.14 -1.78
CA TYR A 126 14.23 19.48 -1.43
C TYR A 126 13.22 20.01 -2.46
N GLU A 127 13.50 19.85 -3.75
CA GLU A 127 12.64 20.29 -4.84
C GLU A 127 11.28 19.59 -4.80
N THR A 128 11.30 18.28 -4.59
CA THR A 128 10.07 17.48 -4.44
C THR A 128 9.27 17.91 -3.22
N ARG A 129 9.93 18.20 -2.08
CA ARG A 129 9.24 18.70 -0.87
C ARG A 129 8.59 20.06 -1.13
N MET A 130 9.29 20.99 -1.80
CA MET A 130 8.73 22.28 -2.19
C MET A 130 7.51 22.12 -3.12
N ALA A 131 7.61 21.22 -4.10
CA ALA A 131 6.50 20.94 -5.02
C ALA A 131 5.26 20.37 -4.28
N ILE A 132 5.48 19.47 -3.33
CA ILE A 132 4.40 18.92 -2.49
C ILE A 132 3.73 20.01 -1.67
N LEU A 133 4.49 20.89 -1.01
CA LEU A 133 3.96 21.99 -0.20
C LEU A 133 3.13 22.96 -1.06
N ARG A 134 3.65 23.38 -2.20
CA ARG A 134 2.91 24.26 -3.13
C ARG A 134 1.63 23.62 -3.67
N ARG A 135 1.71 22.32 -4.02
CA ARG A 135 0.52 21.60 -4.47
C ARG A 135 -0.54 21.52 -3.38
N LYS A 136 -0.13 21.38 -2.13
CA LYS A 136 -1.04 21.37 -0.98
C LYS A 136 -1.70 22.73 -0.77
N GLU A 137 -0.95 23.84 -0.90
CA GLU A 137 -1.51 25.21 -0.88
C GLU A 137 -2.61 25.37 -1.93
N GLU A 138 -2.35 24.94 -3.17
CA GLU A 138 -3.31 25.01 -4.27
C GLU A 138 -4.59 24.23 -3.97
N MET A 139 -4.43 22.98 -3.47
CA MET A 139 -5.56 22.09 -3.18
C MET A 139 -6.45 22.60 -2.04
N ASP A 140 -5.84 23.15 -1.01
CA ASP A 140 -6.54 23.60 0.20
C ASP A 140 -6.89 25.10 0.16
N ASN A 141 -6.60 25.79 -0.98
CA ASN A 141 -6.91 27.21 -1.24
C ASN A 141 -6.39 28.17 -0.17
N PHE A 142 -5.15 27.99 0.27
CA PHE A 142 -4.44 28.94 1.12
C PHE A 142 -3.10 29.32 0.51
N HIS A 143 -2.48 30.39 1.03
CA HIS A 143 -1.19 30.83 0.58
C HIS A 143 -0.30 31.20 1.80
N LEU A 144 0.91 30.69 1.80
CA LEU A 144 1.94 31.03 2.79
C LEU A 144 3.10 31.76 2.10
N ASP A 145 3.85 32.52 2.88
CA ASP A 145 5.06 33.14 2.39
C ASP A 145 6.07 32.09 1.93
N ASP A 146 6.74 32.33 0.82
CA ASP A 146 7.77 31.44 0.26
C ASP A 146 8.87 31.09 1.27
N GLU A 147 9.22 32.02 2.15
CA GLU A 147 10.20 31.79 3.23
C GLU A 147 9.74 30.72 4.24
N ILE A 148 8.44 30.67 4.52
CA ILE A 148 7.86 29.66 5.41
C ILE A 148 7.92 28.28 4.74
N LEU A 149 7.55 28.19 3.47
CA LEU A 149 7.62 26.93 2.71
C LEU A 149 9.06 26.42 2.60
N LYS A 150 10.02 27.30 2.33
CA LYS A 150 11.46 26.97 2.30
C LYS A 150 11.94 26.48 3.66
N TYR A 151 11.52 27.13 4.74
CA TYR A 151 11.87 26.72 6.08
C TYR A 151 11.36 25.31 6.41
N ILE A 152 10.10 25.02 6.09
CA ILE A 152 9.48 23.69 6.27
C ILE A 152 10.24 22.65 5.44
N ALA A 153 10.43 22.91 4.15
CA ALA A 153 11.11 21.99 3.23
C ALA A 153 12.56 21.70 3.61
N THR A 154 13.26 22.67 4.22
CA THR A 154 14.65 22.53 4.66
C THR A 154 14.76 21.69 5.94
N ASN A 155 13.86 21.88 6.88
CA ASN A 155 13.95 21.28 8.21
C ASN A 155 13.24 19.94 8.34
N ILE A 156 12.17 19.67 7.58
CA ILE A 156 11.41 18.43 7.62
C ILE A 156 11.80 17.54 6.43
N LYS A 157 12.68 16.58 6.72
CA LYS A 157 13.29 15.69 5.69
C LYS A 157 12.82 14.24 5.80
N SER A 158 12.16 13.89 6.89
CA SER A 158 11.88 12.50 7.27
C SER A 158 10.83 11.84 6.37
N ASN A 159 9.66 12.44 6.26
CA ASN A 159 8.55 11.88 5.48
C ASN A 159 7.51 12.94 5.10
N ILE A 160 6.69 12.60 4.11
CA ILE A 160 5.64 13.50 3.60
C ILE A 160 4.56 13.79 4.65
N ARG A 161 4.22 12.84 5.53
CA ARG A 161 3.20 13.04 6.59
C ARG A 161 3.61 14.11 7.59
N GLU A 162 4.90 14.14 7.96
CA GLU A 162 5.43 15.21 8.82
C GLU A 162 5.46 16.55 8.11
N LEU A 163 5.78 16.55 6.82
CA LEU A 163 5.76 17.74 5.97
C LEU A 163 4.35 18.36 5.92
N GLU A 164 3.34 17.55 5.61
CA GLU A 164 1.93 17.97 5.61
C GLU A 164 1.44 18.35 7.00
N GLY A 165 1.85 17.61 8.04
CA GLY A 165 1.52 17.89 9.42
C GLY A 165 2.06 19.23 9.92
N ALA A 166 3.25 19.63 9.48
CA ALA A 166 3.81 20.94 9.78
C ALA A 166 3.01 22.06 9.10
N LEU A 167 2.62 21.84 7.85
CA LEU A 167 1.80 22.79 7.12
C LEU A 167 0.43 22.99 7.79
N ASN A 168 -0.25 21.89 8.17
CA ASN A 168 -1.54 21.93 8.83
C ASN A 168 -1.53 22.59 10.23
N LYS A 169 -0.37 22.71 10.87
CA LYS A 169 -0.24 23.41 12.17
C LYS A 169 -0.16 24.93 12.02
N LEU A 170 0.10 25.41 10.82
CA LEU A 170 0.21 26.85 10.52
C LEU A 170 -1.10 27.43 9.99
N LEU A 171 -2.05 26.57 9.69
CA LEU A 171 -3.42 26.88 9.28
C LEU A 171 -4.36 26.88 10.49
#